data_6aaafbf9df063485cc75cf98d3acbf65
#
_entry.id   6aaafbf9df063485cc75cf98d3acbf65
#
_cell.length_a   1.000
_cell.length_b   1.000
_cell.length_c   1.000
_cell.angle_alpha   90.00
_cell.angle_beta   90.00
_cell.angle_gamma   90.00
#
_symmetry.space_group_name_H-M   'P 1'
#
loop_
_entity.id
_entity.type
_entity.pdbx_description
1 polymer ?
#
loop_
_entity_poly.entity_id
_entity_poly.type
_entity_poly.pdbx_seq_one_letter_code
_entity_poly.pdbx_strand_id
1 'polypeptide(L)'
;MVRHYLVLAVKVLLRRKFFTFISLFGISFTLLVLTVVAAFFDHAFGPGQEEPRQARTLYVERTLMYGPHSTSGSSGGFRLFDRYARDLPGLERLSLHENTHTVHTYLDGKKISSALKRTDDEYWRILEFRFVEGTSFGTADVAEARFVAVINMATRDRIFGGRPAL
;
A
#
# COMPACT_ATOMS: atom_id res chain seq x y z
N MET A 1 22.89 -26.59 40.31
CA MET A 1 21.64 -27.40 40.13
C MET A 1 21.11 -27.39 38.69
N VAL A 2 20.99 -26.24 38.02
CA VAL A 2 20.45 -26.13 36.63
C VAL A 2 21.19 -27.03 35.60
N ARG A 3 22.52 -27.09 35.67
CA ARG A 3 23.35 -27.93 34.78
C ARG A 3 23.02 -29.44 34.88
N HIS A 4 22.65 -29.93 36.06
CA HIS A 4 22.27 -31.35 36.27
C HIS A 4 20.92 -31.66 35.61
N TYR A 5 19.95 -30.76 35.76
CA TYR A 5 18.64 -30.90 35.12
C TYR A 5 18.71 -30.84 33.60
N LEU A 6 19.56 -29.97 33.06
CA LEU A 6 19.80 -29.87 31.61
C LEU A 6 20.41 -31.18 31.05
N VAL A 7 21.42 -31.71 31.70
CA VAL A 7 22.06 -32.99 31.29
C VAL A 7 21.05 -34.16 31.35
N LEU A 8 20.22 -34.20 32.42
CA LEU A 8 19.22 -35.23 32.58
C LEU A 8 18.14 -35.12 31.47
N ALA A 9 17.67 -33.92 31.20
CA ALA A 9 16.67 -33.64 30.11
C ALA A 9 17.22 -34.10 28.74
N VAL A 10 18.45 -33.73 28.40
CA VAL A 10 19.09 -34.16 27.15
C VAL A 10 19.22 -35.68 27.06
N LYS A 11 19.61 -36.38 28.14
CA LYS A 11 19.68 -37.84 28.16
C LYS A 11 18.32 -38.50 27.97
N VAL A 12 17.25 -37.96 28.55
CA VAL A 12 15.88 -38.47 28.36
C VAL A 12 15.41 -38.26 26.93
N LEU A 13 15.65 -37.07 26.33
CA LEU A 13 15.33 -36.75 24.93
C LEU A 13 16.06 -37.70 23.95
N LEU A 14 17.34 -37.95 24.17
CA LEU A 14 18.13 -38.86 23.34
C LEU A 14 17.72 -40.32 23.47
N ARG A 15 17.14 -40.73 24.61
CA ARG A 15 16.64 -42.11 24.79
C ARG A 15 15.36 -42.41 23.98
N ARG A 16 14.55 -41.36 23.68
CA ARG A 16 13.30 -41.51 22.93
C ARG A 16 13.34 -40.66 21.63
N LYS A 17 14.33 -40.93 20.79
CA LYS A 17 14.67 -40.14 19.62
C LYS A 17 13.46 -39.84 18.69
N PHE A 18 12.64 -40.84 18.42
CA PHE A 18 11.49 -40.73 17.53
C PHE A 18 10.42 -39.78 18.11
N PHE A 19 10.10 -39.93 19.39
CA PHE A 19 9.11 -39.07 20.03
C PHE A 19 9.60 -37.63 20.16
N THR A 20 10.88 -37.45 20.50
CA THR A 20 11.52 -36.14 20.55
C THR A 20 11.53 -35.46 19.20
N PHE A 21 11.82 -36.21 18.10
CA PHE A 21 11.81 -35.66 16.77
C PHE A 21 10.42 -35.17 16.36
N ILE A 22 9.36 -35.98 16.58
CA ILE A 22 7.98 -35.60 16.25
C ILE A 22 7.56 -34.36 17.04
N SER A 23 7.87 -34.29 18.35
CA SER A 23 7.52 -33.15 19.18
C SER A 23 8.23 -31.87 18.75
N LEU A 24 9.54 -31.94 18.49
CA LEU A 24 10.32 -30.80 18.00
C LEU A 24 9.87 -30.35 16.62
N PHE A 25 9.61 -31.30 15.73
CA PHE A 25 9.09 -31.01 14.40
C PHE A 25 7.73 -30.30 14.49
N GLY A 26 6.81 -30.83 15.32
CA GLY A 26 5.49 -30.22 15.53
C GLY A 26 5.58 -28.78 16.04
N ILE A 27 6.41 -28.53 17.06
CA ILE A 27 6.60 -27.17 17.60
C ILE A 27 7.22 -26.26 16.56
N SER A 28 8.28 -26.72 15.89
CA SER A 28 8.96 -25.92 14.85
C SER A 28 8.03 -25.58 13.68
N PHE A 29 7.24 -26.55 13.24
CA PHE A 29 6.27 -26.36 12.17
C PHE A 29 5.17 -25.37 12.57
N THR A 30 4.64 -25.49 13.78
CA THR A 30 3.63 -24.54 14.30
C THR A 30 4.18 -23.13 14.39
N LEU A 31 5.40 -22.96 14.90
CA LEU A 31 6.04 -21.64 14.97
C LEU A 31 6.27 -21.05 13.57
N LEU A 32 6.70 -21.87 12.61
CA LEU A 32 6.87 -21.45 11.23
C LEU A 32 5.55 -20.96 10.64
N VAL A 33 4.47 -21.74 10.77
CA VAL A 33 3.15 -21.34 10.28
C VAL A 33 2.68 -20.05 10.94
N LEU A 34 2.82 -19.91 12.26
CA LEU A 34 2.45 -18.69 12.98
C LEU A 34 3.25 -17.49 12.49
N THR A 35 4.54 -17.65 12.25
CA THR A 35 5.40 -16.55 11.75
C THR A 35 4.98 -16.13 10.34
N VAL A 36 4.69 -17.09 9.46
CA VAL A 36 4.21 -16.80 8.10
C VAL A 36 2.85 -16.08 8.14
N VAL A 37 1.94 -16.57 8.98
CA VAL A 37 0.62 -15.92 9.15
C VAL A 37 0.77 -14.51 9.71
N ALA A 38 1.59 -14.31 10.74
CA ALA A 38 1.86 -12.99 11.29
C ALA A 38 2.45 -12.04 10.26
N ALA A 39 3.46 -12.48 9.49
CA ALA A 39 4.05 -11.70 8.42
C ALA A 39 3.05 -11.36 7.30
N PHE A 40 2.15 -12.29 6.97
CA PHE A 40 1.08 -12.04 6.01
C PHE A 40 0.10 -10.97 6.52
N PHE A 41 -0.31 -11.05 7.78
CA PHE A 41 -1.18 -10.04 8.39
C PHE A 41 -0.50 -8.68 8.46
N ASP A 42 0.78 -8.63 8.84
CA ASP A 42 1.55 -7.39 8.88
C ASP A 42 1.65 -6.76 7.48
N HIS A 43 1.90 -7.58 6.46
CA HIS A 43 1.93 -7.10 5.08
C HIS A 43 0.56 -6.66 4.54
N ALA A 44 -0.52 -7.36 4.91
CA ALA A 44 -1.86 -7.09 4.42
C ALA A 44 -2.54 -5.90 5.12
N PHE A 45 -2.25 -5.69 6.39
CA PHE A 45 -2.93 -4.70 7.25
C PHE A 45 -1.98 -3.69 7.88
N GLY A 46 -0.66 -3.90 7.76
CA GLY A 46 0.34 -2.94 8.22
C GLY A 46 0.33 -1.67 7.38
N PRO A 47 0.78 -0.54 7.95
CA PRO A 47 0.90 0.70 7.20
C PRO A 47 1.87 0.50 6.03
N GLY A 48 1.44 0.85 4.82
CA GLY A 48 2.31 0.86 3.64
C GLY A 48 3.50 1.81 3.85
N GLN A 49 4.62 1.52 3.22
CA GLN A 49 5.81 2.41 3.28
C GLN A 49 5.52 3.83 2.79
N GLU A 50 4.46 3.99 2.01
CA GLU A 50 4.04 5.24 1.38
C GLU A 50 3.00 5.99 2.22
N GLU A 51 2.55 5.41 3.35
CA GLU A 51 1.49 5.96 4.19
C GLU A 51 1.90 6.08 5.66
N PRO A 52 2.97 6.84 5.98
CA PRO A 52 3.43 6.96 7.38
C PRO A 52 2.38 7.60 8.29
N ARG A 53 1.39 8.28 7.71
CA ARG A 53 0.30 8.97 8.42
C ARG A 53 -1.04 8.26 8.34
N GLN A 54 -1.08 6.97 8.00
CA GLN A 54 -2.32 6.20 7.84
C GLN A 54 -3.29 6.36 9.03
N ALA A 55 -2.79 6.39 10.25
CA ALA A 55 -3.61 6.58 11.47
C ALA A 55 -4.33 7.95 11.53
N ARG A 56 -3.91 8.93 10.72
CA ARG A 56 -4.48 10.29 10.62
C ARG A 56 -5.13 10.56 9.27
N THR A 57 -5.13 9.58 8.37
CA THR A 57 -5.67 9.72 7.01
C THR A 57 -7.04 9.04 6.94
N LEU A 58 -8.02 9.79 6.48
CA LEU A 58 -9.36 9.29 6.21
C LEU A 58 -9.56 9.16 4.70
N TYR A 59 -9.87 7.96 4.24
CA TYR A 59 -10.23 7.69 2.85
C TYR A 59 -11.74 7.69 2.69
N VAL A 60 -12.25 8.53 1.81
CA VAL A 60 -13.68 8.57 1.45
C VAL A 60 -13.85 7.98 0.06
N GLU A 61 -14.19 6.70 0.01
CA GLU A 61 -14.35 5.97 -1.25
C GLU A 61 -15.78 6.08 -1.80
N ARG A 62 -16.76 6.29 -0.91
CA ARG A 62 -18.17 6.25 -1.28
C ARG A 62 -18.96 7.32 -0.55
N THR A 63 -19.82 8.01 -1.29
CA THR A 63 -20.83 8.91 -0.76
C THR A 63 -22.23 8.34 -0.97
N LEU A 64 -23.10 8.48 0.02
CA LEU A 64 -24.51 8.12 -0.09
C LEU A 64 -25.34 9.40 -0.10
N MET A 65 -26.20 9.52 -1.11
CA MET A 65 -27.17 10.60 -1.23
C MET A 65 -28.56 10.03 -0.94
N TYR A 66 -29.21 10.56 0.04
CA TYR A 66 -30.56 10.18 0.43
C TYR A 66 -31.57 11.16 -0.17
N GLY A 67 -32.41 10.68 -1.06
CA GLY A 67 -33.55 11.43 -1.58
C GLY A 67 -34.88 10.95 -0.99
N PRO A 68 -35.99 11.70 -1.20
CA PRO A 68 -37.31 11.34 -0.64
C PRO A 68 -37.81 9.94 -1.05
N HIS A 69 -37.38 9.46 -2.22
CA HIS A 69 -37.84 8.18 -2.78
C HIS A 69 -36.71 7.27 -3.27
N SER A 70 -35.45 7.67 -3.09
CA SER A 70 -34.30 6.88 -3.58
C SER A 70 -33.05 7.14 -2.76
N THR A 71 -32.20 6.13 -2.64
CA THR A 71 -30.84 6.27 -2.13
C THR A 71 -29.88 5.96 -3.27
N SER A 72 -28.99 6.89 -3.57
CA SER A 72 -27.95 6.72 -4.59
C SER A 72 -26.59 6.71 -3.91
N GLY A 73 -25.75 5.76 -4.30
CA GLY A 73 -24.35 5.66 -3.81
C GLY A 73 -23.37 5.73 -4.98
N SER A 74 -22.44 6.66 -4.90
CA SER A 74 -21.34 6.78 -5.88
C SER A 74 -20.08 7.28 -5.21
N SER A 75 -18.95 7.21 -5.89
CA SER A 75 -17.80 8.04 -5.51
C SER A 75 -18.20 9.51 -5.72
N GLY A 76 -18.06 10.35 -4.69
CA GLY A 76 -18.41 11.77 -4.81
C GLY A 76 -17.61 12.46 -5.90
N GLY A 77 -18.24 13.38 -6.63
CA GLY A 77 -17.55 14.14 -7.67
C GLY A 77 -16.59 15.19 -7.06
N PHE A 78 -15.57 15.56 -7.83
CA PHE A 78 -14.58 16.58 -7.46
C PHE A 78 -15.23 17.85 -6.87
N ARG A 79 -16.23 18.41 -7.54
CA ARG A 79 -16.91 19.64 -7.09
C ARG A 79 -17.61 19.51 -5.73
N LEU A 80 -18.06 18.32 -5.37
CA LEU A 80 -18.69 18.08 -4.07
C LEU A 80 -17.67 18.25 -2.95
N PHE A 81 -16.55 17.56 -3.06
CA PHE A 81 -15.50 17.63 -2.03
C PHE A 81 -14.78 18.97 -2.03
N ASP A 82 -14.51 19.55 -3.18
CA ASP A 82 -13.88 20.85 -3.31
C ASP A 82 -14.71 21.95 -2.63
N ARG A 83 -16.03 21.88 -2.75
CA ARG A 83 -16.96 22.88 -2.17
C ARG A 83 -17.24 22.67 -0.68
N TYR A 84 -17.35 21.42 -0.24
CA TYR A 84 -17.90 21.13 1.09
C TYR A 84 -16.89 20.49 2.04
N ALA A 85 -15.81 19.93 1.56
CA ALA A 85 -14.84 19.26 2.41
C ALA A 85 -13.61 20.12 2.71
N ARG A 86 -13.26 21.08 1.84
CA ARG A 86 -12.02 21.86 1.97
C ARG A 86 -11.94 22.65 3.27
N ASP A 87 -13.04 23.20 3.73
CA ASP A 87 -13.11 24.06 4.92
C ASP A 87 -13.61 23.34 6.19
N LEU A 88 -13.55 22.00 6.21
CA LEU A 88 -13.96 21.25 7.39
C LEU A 88 -13.00 21.49 8.55
N PRO A 89 -13.51 21.75 9.77
CA PRO A 89 -12.67 21.93 10.94
C PRO A 89 -11.93 20.63 11.28
N GLY A 90 -10.63 20.77 11.57
CA GLY A 90 -9.76 19.62 11.87
C GLY A 90 -9.16 18.94 10.65
N LEU A 91 -9.48 19.40 9.43
CA LEU A 91 -8.82 18.95 8.22
C LEU A 91 -7.50 19.69 8.03
N GLU A 92 -6.40 18.95 7.97
CA GLU A 92 -5.07 19.51 7.72
C GLU A 92 -4.80 19.64 6.22
N ARG A 93 -5.14 18.61 5.46
CA ARG A 93 -4.96 18.53 3.99
C ARG A 93 -6.08 17.74 3.35
N LEU A 94 -6.46 18.10 2.15
CA LEU A 94 -7.41 17.39 1.31
C LEU A 94 -6.78 17.09 -0.03
N SER A 95 -6.75 15.83 -0.41
CA SER A 95 -6.39 15.40 -1.76
C SER A 95 -7.57 14.75 -2.44
N LEU A 96 -7.77 15.09 -3.69
CA LEU A 96 -8.81 14.52 -4.54
C LEU A 96 -8.16 13.71 -5.66
N HIS A 97 -8.46 12.44 -5.70
CA HIS A 97 -7.94 11.55 -6.72
C HIS A 97 -9.04 10.64 -7.27
N GLU A 98 -8.87 10.17 -8.47
CA GLU A 98 -9.78 9.19 -9.05
C GLU A 98 -9.37 7.75 -8.71
N ASN A 99 -10.30 6.82 -8.96
CA ASN A 99 -10.00 5.40 -8.89
C ASN A 99 -8.97 5.00 -9.96
N THR A 100 -8.19 3.98 -9.65
CA THR A 100 -7.18 3.46 -10.58
C THR A 100 -7.84 2.81 -11.79
N HIS A 101 -7.39 3.19 -12.98
CA HIS A 101 -7.82 2.62 -14.27
C HIS A 101 -6.67 1.88 -14.94
N THR A 102 -6.97 0.80 -15.65
CA THR A 102 -5.98 0.14 -16.49
C THR A 102 -5.89 0.84 -17.83
N VAL A 103 -4.70 1.32 -18.17
CA VAL A 103 -4.40 1.89 -19.48
C VAL A 103 -3.45 1.00 -20.26
N HIS A 104 -3.54 1.05 -21.58
CA HIS A 104 -2.70 0.27 -22.47
C HIS A 104 -1.88 1.19 -23.36
N THR A 105 -0.58 1.00 -23.35
CA THR A 105 0.36 1.69 -24.22
C THR A 105 1.00 0.67 -25.15
N TYR A 106 1.25 1.04 -26.40
CA TYR A 106 1.94 0.21 -27.36
C TYR A 106 3.31 0.80 -27.63
N LEU A 107 4.36 0.03 -27.34
CA LEU A 107 5.74 0.40 -27.58
C LEU A 107 6.42 -0.73 -28.37
N ASP A 108 7.00 -0.41 -29.53
CA ASP A 108 7.64 -1.36 -30.42
C ASP A 108 6.79 -2.61 -30.71
N GLY A 109 5.49 -2.41 -30.95
CA GLY A 109 4.52 -3.48 -31.21
C GLY A 109 4.12 -4.31 -29.99
N LYS A 110 4.66 -4.03 -28.79
CA LYS A 110 4.30 -4.70 -27.55
C LYS A 110 3.27 -3.91 -26.78
N LYS A 111 2.22 -4.58 -26.33
CA LYS A 111 1.20 -4.00 -25.42
C LYS A 111 1.73 -3.96 -24.00
N ILE A 112 1.82 -2.79 -23.41
CA ILE A 112 2.17 -2.55 -22.01
C ILE A 112 0.90 -2.11 -21.28
N SER A 113 0.50 -2.86 -20.26
CA SER A 113 -0.62 -2.49 -19.39
C SER A 113 -0.09 -1.82 -18.13
N SER A 114 -0.62 -0.66 -17.81
CA SER A 114 -0.25 0.11 -16.62
C SER A 114 -1.48 0.56 -15.86
N ALA A 115 -1.37 0.69 -14.56
CA ALA A 115 -2.39 1.29 -13.72
C ALA A 115 -2.19 2.81 -13.73
N LEU A 116 -3.22 3.55 -14.11
CA LEU A 116 -3.24 5.01 -14.12
C LEU A 116 -4.19 5.52 -13.03
N LYS A 117 -3.71 6.47 -12.25
CA LYS A 117 -4.52 7.22 -11.27
C LYS A 117 -4.26 8.71 -11.51
N ARG A 118 -5.29 9.51 -11.65
CA ARG A 118 -5.17 10.97 -11.66
C ARG A 118 -5.28 11.49 -10.26
N THR A 119 -4.38 12.40 -9.89
CA THR A 119 -4.27 12.95 -8.54
C THR A 119 -4.04 14.46 -8.64
N ASP A 120 -4.27 15.16 -7.53
CA ASP A 120 -3.81 16.52 -7.33
C ASP A 120 -2.38 16.57 -6.73
N ASP A 121 -1.85 17.76 -6.49
CA ASP A 121 -0.52 17.96 -5.90
C ASP A 121 -0.48 17.64 -4.40
N GLU A 122 -1.60 17.76 -3.68
CA GLU A 122 -1.69 17.42 -2.26
C GLU A 122 -1.53 15.91 -2.01
N TYR A 123 -1.85 15.07 -2.99
CA TYR A 123 -1.66 13.63 -2.94
C TYR A 123 -0.22 13.25 -2.55
N TRP A 124 0.75 13.91 -3.16
CA TRP A 124 2.18 13.66 -2.95
C TRP A 124 2.67 14.13 -1.58
N ARG A 125 2.04 15.18 -1.03
CA ARG A 125 2.36 15.73 0.30
C ARG A 125 1.76 14.91 1.43
N ILE A 126 0.60 14.26 1.19
CA ILE A 126 -0.06 13.41 2.18
C ILE A 126 0.64 12.06 2.28
N LEU A 127 0.99 11.44 1.16
CA LEU A 127 1.52 10.07 1.11
C LEU A 127 3.05 9.98 1.19
N GLU A 128 3.77 11.08 1.14
CA GLU A 128 5.23 11.16 1.36
C GLU A 128 6.05 10.13 0.55
N PHE A 129 5.77 10.02 -0.75
CA PHE A 129 6.51 9.12 -1.64
C PHE A 129 8.00 9.44 -1.71
N ARG A 130 8.82 8.40 -1.79
CA ARG A 130 10.24 8.52 -2.07
C ARG A 130 10.48 8.55 -3.59
N PHE A 131 10.93 9.68 -4.10
CA PHE A 131 11.31 9.84 -5.50
C PHE A 131 12.76 9.37 -5.71
N VAL A 132 12.99 8.51 -6.71
CA VAL A 132 14.31 8.02 -7.09
C VAL A 132 14.92 8.94 -8.14
N GLU A 133 14.11 9.45 -9.06
CA GLU A 133 14.45 10.39 -10.11
C GLU A 133 13.42 11.49 -10.16
N GLY A 134 13.83 12.74 -10.37
CA GLY A 134 12.93 13.89 -10.44
C GLY A 134 12.18 14.21 -9.14
N THR A 135 11.03 14.82 -9.31
CA THR A 135 10.16 15.25 -8.20
C THR A 135 8.69 15.02 -8.57
N SER A 136 7.80 15.13 -7.58
CA SER A 136 6.36 15.21 -7.87
C SER A 136 6.02 16.49 -8.62
N PHE A 137 4.92 16.47 -9.35
CA PHE A 137 4.32 17.71 -9.85
C PHE A 137 3.70 18.50 -8.69
N GLY A 138 3.69 19.80 -8.85
CA GLY A 138 3.22 20.74 -7.83
C GLY A 138 2.02 21.55 -8.28
N THR A 139 1.62 22.51 -7.44
CA THR A 139 0.47 23.40 -7.66
C THR A 139 0.56 24.16 -8.99
N ALA A 140 1.76 24.57 -9.40
CA ALA A 140 1.96 25.26 -10.67
C ALA A 140 1.63 24.35 -11.88
N ASP A 141 2.08 23.09 -11.84
CA ASP A 141 1.82 22.13 -12.91
C ASP A 141 0.33 21.83 -13.06
N VAL A 142 -0.38 21.74 -11.91
CA VAL A 142 -1.83 21.53 -11.88
C VAL A 142 -2.55 22.78 -12.42
N ALA A 143 -2.16 23.97 -12.01
CA ALA A 143 -2.77 25.23 -12.43
C ALA A 143 -2.59 25.50 -13.94
N GLU A 144 -1.44 25.14 -14.48
CA GLU A 144 -1.11 25.27 -15.91
C GLU A 144 -1.56 24.07 -16.74
N ALA A 145 -2.22 23.09 -16.13
CA ALA A 145 -2.67 21.84 -16.77
C ALA A 145 -1.54 21.15 -17.56
N ARG A 146 -0.33 21.11 -17.01
CA ARG A 146 0.81 20.48 -17.65
C ARG A 146 0.61 18.95 -17.73
N PHE A 147 0.97 18.38 -18.88
CA PHE A 147 1.00 16.92 -19.04
C PHE A 147 2.25 16.34 -18.39
N VAL A 148 2.15 16.09 -17.10
CA VAL A 148 3.21 15.48 -16.30
C VAL A 148 2.72 14.16 -15.69
N ALA A 149 3.61 13.21 -15.50
CA ALA A 149 3.30 11.92 -14.90
C ALA A 149 4.40 11.49 -13.94
N VAL A 150 4.01 10.93 -12.83
CA VAL A 150 4.88 10.18 -11.93
C VAL A 150 4.69 8.70 -12.23
N ILE A 151 5.76 7.99 -12.47
CA ILE A 151 5.75 6.56 -12.77
C ILE A 151 6.51 5.78 -11.69
N ASN A 152 6.06 4.58 -11.39
CA ASN A 152 6.81 3.70 -10.50
C ASN A 152 7.99 3.03 -11.24
N MET A 153 8.94 2.50 -10.49
CA MET A 153 10.14 1.86 -11.04
C MET A 153 9.82 0.74 -12.02
N ALA A 154 8.81 -0.08 -11.72
CA ALA A 154 8.41 -1.18 -12.60
C ALA A 154 7.90 -0.68 -13.96
N THR A 155 7.19 0.43 -13.99
CA THR A 155 6.74 1.08 -15.25
C THR A 155 7.91 1.70 -15.99
N ARG A 156 8.82 2.39 -15.28
CA ARG A 156 10.07 2.91 -15.86
C ARG A 156 10.85 1.81 -16.57
N ASP A 157 11.11 0.72 -15.88
CA ASP A 157 11.91 -0.38 -16.41
C ASP A 157 11.25 -1.05 -17.63
N ARG A 158 9.91 -1.13 -17.65
CA ARG A 158 9.16 -1.68 -18.80
C ARG A 158 9.18 -0.76 -20.02
N ILE A 159 9.10 0.55 -19.82
CA ILE A 159 9.00 1.54 -20.90
C ILE A 159 10.39 1.99 -21.36
N PHE A 160 11.29 2.27 -20.44
CA PHE A 160 12.61 2.86 -20.73
C PHE A 160 13.74 1.85 -20.66
N GLY A 161 13.50 0.58 -20.28
CA GLY A 161 14.53 -0.45 -20.17
C GLY A 161 15.59 -0.14 -19.12
N GLY A 162 15.20 0.49 -18.00
CA GLY A 162 16.10 0.89 -16.92
C GLY A 162 16.90 2.19 -17.20
N ARG A 163 16.68 2.84 -18.34
CA ARG A 163 17.26 4.17 -18.62
C ARG A 163 16.55 5.26 -17.80
N PRO A 164 17.21 6.41 -17.54
CA PRO A 164 16.54 7.56 -16.92
C PRO A 164 15.29 7.94 -17.70
N ALA A 165 14.23 8.33 -16.99
CA ALA A 165 12.94 8.71 -17.57
C ALA A 165 12.83 10.23 -17.76
N LEU A 166 13.83 11.00 -17.32
CA LEU A 166 13.96 12.46 -17.41
C LEU A 166 14.99 12.86 -18.42
#